data_da548979b88e3bd1562b0d4e84e8d12d
#
_entry.id   da548979b88e3bd1562b0d4e84e8d12d
#
_cell.length_a   1.000
_cell.length_b   1.000
_cell.length_c   1.000
_cell.angle_alpha   90.00
_cell.angle_beta   90.00
_cell.angle_gamma   90.00
#
_symmetry.space_group_name_H-M   'P 1'
#
loop_
_entity.id
_entity.type
_entity.pdbx_description
1 polymer ?
#
loop_
_entity_poly.entity_id
_entity_poly.type
_entity_poly.pdbx_seq_one_letter_code
_entity_poly.pdbx_strand_id
1 'polypeptide(L)'
;MEFSLDFFDALRRMKAGKADEAAPALAPVAAPEPARTRALPTAIGPAGLALIKRFEGCARKRSDGTFAAYPDPGSGGDPWTIGWGATGKGIVRGTVWTQAECDARLERDLVRFAREVARTLGAAPTTQTQFDALVSFHYNTGAIAKATLTKLHCAGRYAEAAQEFGRWVNAGGKRLPGLVRRRAAEASLYSTG
;
A
#
# COMPACT_ATOMS: atom_id res chain seq x y z
N MET A 1 -9.55 5.45 22.17
CA MET A 1 -9.57 4.41 21.13
C MET A 1 -8.14 4.23 20.66
N GLU A 2 -7.47 3.23 21.24
CA GLU A 2 -6.08 2.89 20.92
C GLU A 2 -6.03 2.00 19.69
N PHE A 3 -5.63 2.54 18.54
CA PHE A 3 -5.61 1.82 17.27
C PHE A 3 -4.25 1.86 16.55
N SER A 4 -3.14 2.12 17.20
CA SER A 4 -1.95 2.47 16.43
C SER A 4 -0.72 1.58 16.58
N LEU A 5 -0.44 1.00 17.71
CA LEU A 5 0.88 0.41 17.99
C LEU A 5 1.08 -1.01 17.42
N ASP A 6 0.06 -1.86 17.46
CA ASP A 6 0.15 -3.24 16.93
C ASP A 6 0.21 -3.32 15.40
N PHE A 7 -0.28 -2.29 14.69
CA PHE A 7 -0.35 -2.29 13.24
C PHE A 7 1.01 -2.08 12.58
N PHE A 8 1.82 -1.16 13.10
CA PHE A 8 3.14 -0.87 12.53
C PHE A 8 4.17 -1.98 12.81
N ASP A 9 4.06 -2.64 13.95
CA ASP A 9 4.93 -3.77 14.30
C ASP A 9 4.60 -5.01 13.45
N ALA A 10 3.31 -5.24 13.15
CA ALA A 10 2.86 -6.28 12.23
C ALA A 10 3.35 -6.02 10.79
N LEU A 11 3.40 -4.77 10.34
CA LEU A 11 3.89 -4.39 8.99
C LEU A 11 5.38 -4.70 8.80
N ARG A 12 6.21 -4.48 9.82
CA ARG A 12 7.64 -4.81 9.76
C ARG A 12 7.89 -6.31 9.63
N ARG A 13 7.07 -7.13 10.30
CA ARG A 13 7.18 -8.60 10.26
C ARG A 13 6.69 -9.20 8.94
N MET A 14 5.79 -8.53 8.19
CA MET A 14 5.36 -8.98 6.87
C MET A 14 6.47 -8.92 5.80
N LYS A 15 7.47 -8.06 5.98
CA LYS A 15 8.62 -7.98 5.05
C LYS A 15 9.52 -9.22 5.07
N ALA A 16 9.38 -10.09 6.07
CA ALA A 16 10.22 -11.29 6.28
C ALA A 16 9.52 -12.62 5.98
N GLY A 17 8.22 -12.65 5.67
CA GLY A 17 7.44 -13.90 5.52
C GLY A 17 7.36 -14.40 4.07
N LYS A 18 7.78 -15.65 3.86
CA LYS A 18 7.59 -16.43 2.62
C LYS A 18 6.12 -16.68 2.33
N ALA A 19 5.70 -16.43 1.09
CA ALA A 19 4.47 -16.97 0.53
C ALA A 19 4.87 -18.10 -0.45
N ASP A 20 4.49 -19.31 -0.11
CA ASP A 20 4.62 -20.45 -1.00
C ASP A 20 3.27 -21.18 -1.03
N GLU A 21 2.59 -21.12 -2.17
CA GLU A 21 1.64 -22.14 -2.58
C GLU A 21 1.29 -21.97 -4.07
N ALA A 22 1.46 -23.06 -4.81
CA ALA A 22 1.36 -23.13 -6.25
C ALA A 22 -0.08 -22.94 -6.75
N ALA A 23 -0.23 -22.18 -7.86
CA ALA A 23 -1.49 -21.95 -8.55
C ALA A 23 -1.77 -23.06 -9.58
N PRO A 24 -3.05 -23.44 -9.81
CA PRO A 24 -3.43 -24.38 -10.86
C PRO A 24 -3.31 -23.78 -12.27
N ALA A 25 -3.00 -24.63 -13.25
CA ALA A 25 -2.80 -24.28 -14.66
C ALA A 25 -4.08 -23.75 -15.31
N LEU A 26 -3.92 -22.74 -16.18
CA LEU A 26 -5.00 -21.92 -16.74
C LEU A 26 -5.26 -22.22 -18.20
N ALA A 27 -6.54 -22.33 -18.56
CA ALA A 27 -7.05 -22.41 -19.93
C ALA A 27 -7.07 -21.01 -20.61
N PRO A 28 -6.90 -20.90 -21.94
CA PRO A 28 -6.84 -19.63 -22.63
C PRO A 28 -8.23 -19.00 -22.81
N VAL A 29 -8.35 -17.71 -22.49
CA VAL A 29 -9.56 -16.89 -22.72
C VAL A 29 -9.31 -15.92 -23.85
N ALA A 30 -10.33 -15.75 -24.71
CA ALA A 30 -10.33 -14.90 -25.91
C ALA A 30 -9.97 -13.43 -25.59
N ALA A 31 -9.22 -12.79 -26.51
CA ALA A 31 -8.75 -11.42 -26.37
C ALA A 31 -9.91 -10.40 -26.52
N PRO A 32 -9.97 -9.36 -25.67
CA PRO A 32 -10.86 -8.21 -25.87
C PRO A 32 -10.27 -7.23 -26.89
N GLU A 33 -11.16 -6.54 -27.62
CA GLU A 33 -10.86 -5.52 -28.65
C GLU A 33 -9.94 -4.38 -28.14
N PRO A 34 -9.19 -3.71 -29.05
CA PRO A 34 -8.19 -2.72 -28.64
C PRO A 34 -8.87 -1.44 -28.14
N ALA A 35 -8.88 -1.25 -26.83
CA ALA A 35 -9.19 0.02 -26.21
C ALA A 35 -8.12 1.06 -26.58
N ARG A 36 -8.57 2.27 -26.95
CA ARG A 36 -7.74 3.44 -27.26
C ARG A 36 -6.56 3.55 -26.28
N THR A 37 -5.38 3.75 -26.79
CA THR A 37 -4.11 3.87 -26.05
C THR A 37 -4.18 5.03 -25.05
N ARG A 38 -4.80 4.81 -23.91
CA ARG A 38 -4.70 5.72 -22.76
C ARG A 38 -3.33 5.51 -22.14
N ALA A 39 -2.57 6.59 -21.97
CA ALA A 39 -1.28 6.52 -21.29
C ALA A 39 -1.44 5.80 -19.95
N LEU A 40 -0.57 4.84 -19.69
CA LEU A 40 -0.62 4.06 -18.45
C LEU A 40 -0.30 4.98 -17.25
N PRO A 41 -0.97 4.78 -16.12
CA PRO A 41 -0.68 5.56 -14.92
C PRO A 41 0.77 5.31 -14.45
N THR A 42 1.46 6.38 -14.09
CA THR A 42 2.83 6.32 -13.56
C THR A 42 2.96 6.95 -12.17
N ALA A 43 1.91 7.62 -11.73
CA ALA A 43 1.83 8.29 -10.43
C ALA A 43 0.51 7.91 -9.73
N ILE A 44 0.54 7.90 -8.40
CA ILE A 44 -0.66 7.69 -7.59
C ILE A 44 -1.62 8.85 -7.76
N GLY A 45 -2.90 8.54 -7.91
CA GLY A 45 -3.97 9.52 -7.99
C GLY A 45 -4.54 9.90 -6.61
N PRO A 46 -5.46 10.88 -6.58
CA PRO A 46 -6.08 11.34 -5.33
C PRO A 46 -6.80 10.24 -4.55
N ALA A 47 -7.44 9.28 -5.25
CA ALA A 47 -8.16 8.18 -4.62
C ALA A 47 -7.22 7.23 -3.89
N GLY A 48 -6.09 6.89 -4.51
CA GLY A 48 -5.05 6.07 -3.88
C GLY A 48 -4.39 6.75 -2.69
N LEU A 49 -4.08 8.05 -2.82
CA LEU A 49 -3.53 8.84 -1.71
C LEU A 49 -4.49 8.89 -0.52
N ALA A 50 -5.77 9.15 -0.75
CA ALA A 50 -6.80 9.16 0.29
C ALA A 50 -6.94 7.79 0.97
N LEU A 51 -6.89 6.71 0.18
CA LEU A 51 -6.94 5.35 0.68
C LEU A 51 -5.76 5.04 1.62
N ILE A 52 -4.53 5.38 1.22
CA ILE A 52 -3.35 5.19 2.05
C ILE A 52 -3.46 6.00 3.34
N LYS A 53 -3.77 7.30 3.27
CA LYS A 53 -3.94 8.16 4.45
C LYS A 53 -4.96 7.60 5.44
N ARG A 54 -6.07 7.03 4.94
CA ARG A 54 -7.12 6.43 5.78
C ARG A 54 -6.60 5.27 6.64
N PHE A 55 -5.67 4.46 6.11
CA PHE A 55 -5.19 3.26 6.81
C PHE A 55 -3.88 3.46 7.56
N GLU A 56 -3.05 4.42 7.17
CA GLU A 56 -1.80 4.69 7.90
C GLU A 56 -2.05 5.46 9.20
N GLY A 57 -3.01 6.37 9.22
CA GLY A 57 -3.25 7.27 10.35
C GLY A 57 -2.07 8.22 10.57
N CYS A 58 -2.32 9.50 10.75
CA CYS A 58 -1.27 10.44 11.11
C CYS A 58 -1.12 10.47 12.63
N ALA A 59 -0.04 9.88 13.13
CA ALA A 59 0.14 9.64 14.56
C ALA A 59 0.68 10.87 15.31
N ARG A 60 0.36 10.96 16.61
CA ARG A 60 0.88 11.95 17.56
C ARG A 60 0.57 13.41 17.21
N LYS A 61 -0.69 13.68 16.80
CA LYS A 61 -1.18 15.05 16.64
C LYS A 61 -1.20 15.76 17.99
N ARG A 62 -0.64 16.97 18.01
CA ARG A 62 -0.58 17.87 19.18
C ARG A 62 -1.80 18.78 19.22
N SER A 63 -2.00 19.46 20.35
CA SER A 63 -3.10 20.43 20.51
C SER A 63 -3.00 21.64 19.57
N ASP A 64 -1.78 22.00 19.15
CA ASP A 64 -1.51 23.06 18.17
C ASP A 64 -1.71 22.62 16.70
N GLY A 65 -2.15 21.39 16.47
CA GLY A 65 -2.41 20.83 15.13
C GLY A 65 -1.16 20.28 14.43
N THR A 66 0.02 20.38 15.02
CA THR A 66 1.27 19.79 14.50
C THR A 66 1.41 18.33 14.91
N PHE A 67 2.43 17.65 14.41
CA PHE A 67 2.74 16.24 14.68
C PHE A 67 4.14 16.13 15.25
N ALA A 68 4.29 15.38 16.34
CA ALA A 68 5.58 15.13 16.97
C ALA A 68 6.12 13.75 16.58
N ALA A 69 7.43 13.67 16.38
CA ALA A 69 8.11 12.39 16.21
C ALA A 69 8.00 11.55 17.50
N TYR A 70 7.86 10.24 17.31
CA TYR A 70 7.80 9.25 18.38
C TYR A 70 8.81 8.12 18.12
N PRO A 71 9.35 7.50 19.20
CA PRO A 71 10.30 6.41 19.05
C PRO A 71 9.62 5.15 18.50
N ASP A 72 10.43 4.28 17.91
CA ASP A 72 9.96 2.93 17.56
C ASP A 72 9.46 2.20 18.82
N PRO A 73 8.24 1.68 18.82
CA PRO A 73 7.69 0.95 19.96
C PRO A 73 8.52 -0.28 20.37
N GLY A 74 9.24 -0.90 19.42
CA GLY A 74 10.03 -2.10 19.68
C GLY A 74 11.39 -1.82 20.32
N SER A 75 12.02 -0.67 20.00
CA SER A 75 13.34 -0.28 20.52
C SER A 75 13.27 0.78 21.61
N GLY A 76 12.15 1.51 21.71
CA GLY A 76 12.01 2.67 22.58
C GLY A 76 12.86 3.88 22.15
N GLY A 77 13.53 3.80 20.99
CA GLY A 77 14.44 4.80 20.47
C GLY A 77 14.40 4.88 18.94
N ASP A 78 15.56 4.83 18.32
CA ASP A 78 15.67 4.83 16.85
C ASP A 78 15.11 3.55 16.21
N PRO A 79 14.51 3.68 15.02
CA PRO A 79 14.27 4.89 14.26
C PRO A 79 13.05 5.68 14.77
N TRP A 80 13.21 7.01 14.84
CA TRP A 80 12.08 7.90 15.11
C TRP A 80 11.14 7.96 13.92
N THR A 81 9.83 8.04 14.21
CA THR A 81 8.76 8.03 13.21
C THR A 81 7.89 9.27 13.36
N ILE A 82 7.41 9.86 12.26
CA ILE A 82 6.54 11.04 12.28
C ILE A 82 5.49 10.99 11.18
N GLY A 83 4.36 11.65 11.40
CA GLY A 83 3.31 11.82 10.41
C GLY A 83 2.72 10.48 9.94
N TRP A 84 2.75 10.23 8.66
CA TRP A 84 2.21 9.03 8.00
C TRP A 84 3.17 7.82 8.05
N GLY A 85 4.00 7.73 9.07
CA GLY A 85 4.95 6.64 9.22
C GLY A 85 6.32 6.93 8.60
N ALA A 86 6.65 8.19 8.37
CA ALA A 86 7.95 8.58 7.85
C ALA A 86 9.07 8.33 8.88
N THR A 87 10.16 7.73 8.41
CA THR A 87 11.39 7.49 9.17
C THR A 87 12.60 7.97 8.38
N GLY A 88 13.77 8.00 9.00
CA GLY A 88 15.06 8.22 8.32
C GLY A 88 15.77 9.51 8.75
N LYS A 89 16.79 9.89 7.96
CA LYS A 89 17.68 11.01 8.30
C LYS A 89 16.90 12.30 8.57
N GLY A 90 17.19 12.96 9.69
CA GLY A 90 16.55 14.21 10.09
C GLY A 90 15.25 14.03 10.89
N ILE A 91 14.79 12.80 11.09
CA ILE A 91 13.65 12.50 11.97
C ILE A 91 14.22 11.95 13.27
N VAL A 92 14.24 12.80 14.30
CA VAL A 92 14.84 12.52 15.60
C VAL A 92 13.89 12.95 16.73
N ARG A 93 14.23 12.67 17.96
CA ARG A 93 13.49 13.16 19.12
C ARG A 93 13.33 14.69 19.03
N GLY A 94 12.10 15.16 19.20
CA GLY A 94 11.78 16.58 19.15
C GLY A 94 11.47 17.12 17.75
N THR A 95 11.58 16.30 16.69
CA THR A 95 11.10 16.71 15.35
C THR A 95 9.59 16.95 15.40
N VAL A 96 9.16 18.09 14.88
CA VAL A 96 7.75 18.49 14.78
C VAL A 96 7.46 18.92 13.35
N TRP A 97 6.37 18.42 12.77
CA TRP A 97 5.90 18.74 11.42
C TRP A 97 4.46 19.23 11.44
N THR A 98 4.16 20.11 10.50
CA THR A 98 2.79 20.47 10.13
C THR A 98 2.13 19.33 9.35
N GLN A 99 0.80 19.39 9.17
CA GLN A 99 0.09 18.45 8.30
C GLN A 99 0.63 18.48 6.87
N ALA A 100 0.91 19.68 6.34
CA ALA A 100 1.45 19.85 5.00
C ALA A 100 2.82 19.18 4.81
N GLU A 101 3.70 19.25 5.81
CA GLU A 101 5.00 18.58 5.77
C GLU A 101 4.85 17.05 5.82
N CYS A 102 3.93 16.54 6.64
CA CYS A 102 3.60 15.12 6.68
C CYS A 102 3.09 14.65 5.31
N ASP A 103 2.18 15.40 4.70
CA ASP A 103 1.58 15.08 3.41
C ASP A 103 2.62 15.11 2.28
N ALA A 104 3.41 16.16 2.20
CA ALA A 104 4.49 16.28 1.21
C ALA A 104 5.54 15.18 1.35
N ARG A 105 5.80 14.71 2.58
CA ARG A 105 6.71 13.57 2.78
C ARG A 105 6.10 12.28 2.30
N LEU A 106 4.84 12.00 2.59
CA LEU A 106 4.14 10.81 2.09
C LEU A 106 4.13 10.78 0.56
N GLU A 107 3.79 11.88 -0.09
CA GLU A 107 3.77 11.97 -1.55
C GLU A 107 5.14 11.67 -2.17
N ARG A 108 6.21 12.21 -1.60
CA ARG A 108 7.58 11.89 -2.04
C ARG A 108 7.92 10.41 -1.88
N ASP A 109 7.56 9.83 -0.74
CA ASP A 109 7.84 8.41 -0.47
C ASP A 109 7.05 7.51 -1.44
N LEU A 110 5.81 7.89 -1.79
CA LEU A 110 4.95 7.16 -2.72
C LEU A 110 5.46 7.15 -4.17
N VAL A 111 6.27 8.12 -4.58
CA VAL A 111 6.89 8.13 -5.93
C VAL A 111 7.67 6.85 -6.19
N ARG A 112 8.41 6.36 -5.20
CA ARG A 112 9.17 5.11 -5.34
C ARG A 112 8.24 3.92 -5.54
N PHE A 113 7.20 3.78 -4.72
CA PHE A 113 6.23 2.68 -4.81
C PHE A 113 5.46 2.70 -6.13
N ALA A 114 5.04 3.88 -6.58
CA ALA A 114 4.39 4.03 -7.87
C ALA A 114 5.30 3.59 -9.03
N ARG A 115 6.58 3.95 -9.01
CA ARG A 115 7.56 3.50 -10.01
C ARG A 115 7.77 1.99 -10.00
N GLU A 116 7.81 1.38 -8.82
CA GLU A 116 7.96 -0.07 -8.67
C GLU A 116 6.73 -0.80 -9.22
N VAL A 117 5.52 -0.30 -8.94
CA VAL A 117 4.26 -0.83 -9.51
C VAL A 117 4.26 -0.67 -11.03
N ALA A 118 4.50 0.53 -11.55
CA ALA A 118 4.52 0.78 -13.00
C ALA A 118 5.51 -0.14 -13.72
N ARG A 119 6.71 -0.32 -13.17
CA ARG A 119 7.73 -1.23 -13.73
C ARG A 119 7.25 -2.68 -13.72
N THR A 120 6.59 -3.11 -12.65
CA THR A 120 6.10 -4.50 -12.52
C THR A 120 4.95 -4.79 -13.46
N LEU A 121 4.06 -3.84 -13.69
CA LEU A 121 2.93 -3.98 -14.61
C LEU A 121 3.36 -3.89 -16.10
N GLY A 122 4.45 -3.19 -16.38
CA GLY A 122 4.93 -3.00 -17.75
C GLY A 122 3.87 -2.34 -18.64
N ALA A 123 3.52 -2.99 -19.75
CA ALA A 123 2.51 -2.52 -20.70
C ALA A 123 1.09 -3.05 -20.41
N ALA A 124 0.85 -3.72 -19.28
CA ALA A 124 -0.46 -4.26 -18.95
C ALA A 124 -1.51 -3.13 -18.85
N PRO A 125 -2.66 -3.22 -19.57
CA PRO A 125 -3.70 -2.21 -19.50
C PRO A 125 -4.15 -2.01 -18.05
N THR A 126 -4.09 -0.78 -17.57
CA THR A 126 -4.30 -0.44 -16.16
C THR A 126 -5.07 0.88 -16.08
N THR A 127 -6.18 0.92 -15.36
CA THR A 127 -6.87 2.18 -15.06
C THR A 127 -6.19 2.90 -13.89
N GLN A 128 -6.51 4.17 -13.68
CA GLN A 128 -5.95 4.93 -12.55
C GLN A 128 -6.36 4.32 -11.21
N THR A 129 -7.60 3.87 -11.06
CA THR A 129 -8.10 3.28 -9.81
C THR A 129 -7.48 1.91 -9.51
N GLN A 130 -7.25 1.11 -10.55
CA GLN A 130 -6.49 -0.13 -10.44
C GLN A 130 -5.05 0.14 -10.00
N PHE A 131 -4.39 1.11 -10.64
CA PHE A 131 -3.04 1.52 -10.28
C PHE A 131 -2.96 2.01 -8.84
N ASP A 132 -3.87 2.87 -8.42
CA ASP A 132 -3.97 3.42 -7.07
C ASP A 132 -4.11 2.32 -6.01
N ALA A 133 -4.97 1.34 -6.26
CA ALA A 133 -5.15 0.20 -5.37
C ALA A 133 -3.88 -0.67 -5.28
N LEU A 134 -3.20 -0.90 -6.40
CA LEU A 134 -1.95 -1.66 -6.47
C LEU A 134 -0.81 -0.92 -5.76
N VAL A 135 -0.74 0.40 -5.88
CA VAL A 135 0.24 1.22 -5.12
C VAL A 135 -0.04 1.14 -3.62
N SER A 136 -1.31 1.26 -3.18
CA SER A 136 -1.68 1.10 -1.77
C SER A 136 -1.31 -0.28 -1.24
N PHE A 137 -1.60 -1.34 -1.99
CA PHE A 137 -1.22 -2.70 -1.67
C PHE A 137 0.30 -2.84 -1.54
N HIS A 138 1.05 -2.32 -2.51
CA HIS A 138 2.51 -2.40 -2.50
C HIS A 138 3.14 -1.61 -1.37
N TYR A 139 2.64 -0.41 -1.10
CA TYR A 139 3.08 0.43 0.03
C TYR A 139 2.98 -0.32 1.36
N ASN A 140 1.86 -1.05 1.56
CA ASN A 140 1.62 -1.82 2.78
C ASN A 140 2.43 -3.13 2.85
N THR A 141 2.54 -3.88 1.74
CA THR A 141 3.07 -5.25 1.75
C THR A 141 4.49 -5.38 1.22
N GLY A 142 4.92 -4.48 0.35
CA GLY A 142 6.17 -4.61 -0.42
C GLY A 142 6.15 -5.74 -1.46
N ALA A 143 4.98 -6.32 -1.77
CA ALA A 143 4.91 -7.61 -2.45
C ALA A 143 4.46 -7.56 -3.92
N ILE A 144 4.38 -6.38 -4.54
CA ILE A 144 3.80 -6.24 -5.89
C ILE A 144 4.38 -7.22 -6.91
N ALA A 145 5.69 -7.43 -6.91
CA ALA A 145 6.35 -8.32 -7.87
C ALA A 145 6.09 -9.81 -7.63
N LYS A 146 5.64 -10.19 -6.43
CA LYS A 146 5.45 -11.60 -6.02
C LYS A 146 3.98 -12.01 -5.98
N ALA A 147 3.07 -11.04 -5.86
CA ALA A 147 1.68 -11.28 -5.59
C ALA A 147 0.96 -11.92 -6.78
N THR A 148 0.10 -12.91 -6.50
CA THR A 148 -0.76 -13.56 -7.50
C THR A 148 -1.69 -12.54 -8.15
N LEU A 149 -2.20 -11.56 -7.40
CA LEU A 149 -3.04 -10.49 -7.92
C LEU A 149 -2.37 -9.71 -9.07
N THR A 150 -1.04 -9.51 -9.00
CA THR A 150 -0.29 -8.83 -10.06
C THR A 150 -0.20 -9.68 -11.32
N LYS A 151 0.04 -10.98 -11.18
CA LYS A 151 0.06 -11.93 -12.31
C LYS A 151 -1.30 -11.97 -13.00
N LEU A 152 -2.38 -12.01 -12.22
CA LEU A 152 -3.75 -12.00 -12.74
C LEU A 152 -4.09 -10.68 -13.44
N HIS A 153 -3.69 -9.55 -12.88
CA HIS A 153 -3.84 -8.23 -13.50
C HIS A 153 -3.13 -8.18 -14.86
N CYS A 154 -1.86 -8.57 -14.93
CA CYS A 154 -1.10 -8.60 -16.17
C CYS A 154 -1.68 -9.58 -17.23
N ALA A 155 -2.42 -10.59 -16.80
CA ALA A 155 -3.14 -11.51 -17.67
C ALA A 155 -4.53 -11.00 -18.07
N GLY A 156 -4.94 -9.77 -17.67
CA GLY A 156 -6.27 -9.22 -17.95
C GLY A 156 -7.39 -9.84 -17.10
N ARG A 157 -7.05 -10.64 -16.08
CA ARG A 157 -8.01 -11.34 -15.21
C ARG A 157 -8.39 -10.46 -14.00
N TYR A 158 -8.95 -9.29 -14.28
CA TYR A 158 -9.15 -8.24 -13.28
C TYR A 158 -10.09 -8.63 -12.14
N ALA A 159 -11.18 -9.34 -12.43
CA ALA A 159 -12.12 -9.79 -11.40
C ALA A 159 -11.46 -10.73 -10.38
N GLU A 160 -10.60 -11.63 -10.85
CA GLU A 160 -9.85 -12.56 -10.00
C GLU A 160 -8.72 -11.83 -9.24
N ALA A 161 -8.05 -10.89 -9.89
CA ALA A 161 -7.07 -10.04 -9.22
C ALA A 161 -7.69 -9.26 -8.05
N ALA A 162 -8.91 -8.75 -8.21
CA ALA A 162 -9.65 -8.08 -7.15
C ALA A 162 -9.92 -9.00 -5.94
N GLN A 163 -10.26 -10.27 -6.18
CA GLN A 163 -10.49 -11.25 -5.11
C GLN A 163 -9.22 -11.61 -4.34
N GLU A 164 -8.07 -11.62 -5.01
CA GLU A 164 -6.78 -11.98 -4.41
C GLU A 164 -6.29 -11.00 -3.33
N PHE A 165 -6.75 -9.74 -3.34
CA PHE A 165 -6.45 -8.83 -2.23
C PHE A 165 -6.84 -9.45 -0.87
N GLY A 166 -7.98 -10.12 -0.78
CA GLY A 166 -8.51 -10.73 0.44
C GLY A 166 -7.63 -11.80 1.07
N ARG A 167 -6.64 -12.31 0.35
CA ARG A 167 -5.69 -13.30 0.87
C ARG A 167 -4.57 -12.67 1.74
N TRP A 168 -4.36 -11.35 1.62
CA TRP A 168 -3.28 -10.63 2.29
C TRP A 168 -3.72 -10.00 3.62
N VAL A 169 -4.36 -10.79 4.48
CA VAL A 169 -4.99 -10.35 5.73
C VAL A 169 -4.28 -10.84 6.99
N ASN A 170 -3.19 -11.60 6.82
CA ASN A 170 -2.45 -12.18 7.94
C ASN A 170 -1.11 -11.46 8.16
N ALA A 171 -0.71 -11.29 9.41
CA ALA A 171 0.62 -10.87 9.80
C ALA A 171 1.02 -11.58 11.10
N GLY A 172 2.28 -12.05 11.18
CA GLY A 172 2.75 -12.83 12.33
C GLY A 172 1.93 -14.10 12.58
N GLY A 173 1.42 -14.74 11.51
CA GLY A 173 0.58 -15.95 11.61
C GLY A 173 -0.87 -15.68 12.07
N LYS A 174 -1.28 -14.43 12.29
CA LYS A 174 -2.61 -14.07 12.77
C LYS A 174 -3.37 -13.22 11.73
N ARG A 175 -4.66 -13.48 11.59
CA ARG A 175 -5.57 -12.65 10.79
C ARG A 175 -5.86 -11.36 11.52
N LEU A 176 -5.56 -10.21 10.87
CA LEU A 176 -5.73 -8.89 11.48
C LEU A 176 -6.95 -8.16 10.89
N PRO A 177 -7.92 -7.75 11.73
CA PRO A 177 -9.12 -7.03 11.27
C PRO A 177 -8.80 -5.73 10.50
N GLY A 178 -7.71 -5.03 10.85
CA GLY A 178 -7.23 -3.85 10.12
C GLY A 178 -6.83 -4.17 8.68
N LEU A 179 -6.11 -5.28 8.46
CA LEU A 179 -5.73 -5.75 7.13
C LEU A 179 -6.96 -6.20 6.32
N VAL A 180 -7.92 -6.88 6.95
CA VAL A 180 -9.17 -7.26 6.29
C VAL A 180 -9.88 -6.03 5.72
N ARG A 181 -10.06 -4.98 6.54
CA ARG A 181 -10.69 -3.73 6.08
C ARG A 181 -9.89 -3.03 4.98
N ARG A 182 -8.56 -3.00 5.10
CA ARG A 182 -7.68 -2.40 4.09
C ARG A 182 -7.78 -3.13 2.75
N ARG A 183 -7.65 -4.44 2.74
CA ARG A 183 -7.77 -5.26 1.52
C ARG A 183 -9.14 -5.13 0.87
N ALA A 184 -10.22 -5.09 1.66
CA ALA A 184 -11.56 -4.87 1.11
C ALA A 184 -11.69 -3.49 0.43
N ALA A 185 -11.13 -2.43 1.02
CA ALA A 185 -11.15 -1.10 0.44
C ALA A 185 -10.27 -1.00 -0.82
N GLU A 186 -9.11 -1.65 -0.84
CA GLU A 186 -8.25 -1.74 -2.03
C GLU A 186 -8.93 -2.52 -3.16
N ALA A 187 -9.52 -3.67 -2.87
CA ALA A 187 -10.29 -4.44 -3.85
C ALA A 187 -11.48 -3.65 -4.42
N SER A 188 -12.20 -2.92 -3.57
CA SER A 188 -13.29 -2.03 -4.00
C SER A 188 -12.80 -0.94 -4.95
N LEU A 189 -11.73 -0.22 -4.60
CA LEU A 189 -11.14 0.81 -5.48
C LEU A 189 -10.67 0.19 -6.81
N TYR A 190 -10.01 -0.97 -6.76
CA TYR A 190 -9.54 -1.68 -7.94
C TYR A 190 -10.66 -2.02 -8.90
N SER A 191 -11.83 -2.41 -8.38
CA SER A 191 -13.00 -2.84 -9.17
C SER A 191 -13.82 -1.69 -9.76
N THR A 192 -13.48 -0.43 -9.48
CA THR A 192 -14.14 0.74 -10.09
C THR A 192 -13.54 1.18 -11.42
N GLY A 193 -12.52 0.47 -11.90
CA GLY A 193 -11.78 0.83 -13.10
C GLY A 193 -11.88 -0.14 -14.26
#